data_cb977db8757eeeb1771172a51e07e692
#
_entry.id   cb977db8757eeeb1771172a51e07e692
#
_cell.length_a   1.000
_cell.length_b   1.000
_cell.length_c   1.000
_cell.angle_alpha   90.00
_cell.angle_beta   90.00
_cell.angle_gamma   90.00
#
_symmetry.space_group_name_H-M   'P 1'
#
loop_
_entity.id
_entity.type
_entity.pdbx_description
1 polymer ?
#
loop_
_entity_poly.entity_id
_entity_poly.type
_entity_poly.pdbx_seq_one_letter_code
_entity_poly.pdbx_strand_id
1 'polypeptide(L)'
;MLEEAKKRDHNLLGRQLGFFTTSDLIGQGLPILLPKGAKVIQLLQRFVEDEEEKRGWLLTKTPYMAKSDLYKLSGHWDHYQDGMFVLGDESKDSEVFALRPMTCPFQYQAYLSKKRSYRELPLRYNETSTLFRNEASGEMHGLIRVRQFTISEGHLMCLPSQLEQEFKSCLELAIYMLKTLGLYEDVSYRFSQWDPNDRDKYIGTPEQWDEAQGIMQKILDHLGLDYEIG
;
A
#
# COMPACT_ATOMS: atom_id res chain seq x y z
N MET A 1 12.64 -27.33 7.78
CA MET A 1 11.81 -26.10 7.59
C MET A 1 11.89 -25.12 8.76
N LEU A 2 11.47 -25.49 10.00
CA LEU A 2 11.47 -24.58 11.15
C LEU A 2 12.86 -24.05 11.56
N GLU A 3 13.91 -24.85 11.49
CA GLU A 3 15.28 -24.42 11.79
C GLU A 3 15.85 -23.45 10.74
N GLU A 4 15.49 -23.66 9.48
CA GLU A 4 15.88 -22.78 8.38
C GLU A 4 15.15 -21.42 8.47
N ALA A 5 13.88 -21.44 8.86
CA ALA A 5 13.10 -20.21 9.12
C ALA A 5 13.69 -19.40 10.29
N LYS A 6 14.15 -20.04 11.35
CA LYS A 6 14.84 -19.38 12.48
C LYS A 6 16.13 -18.68 12.07
N LYS A 7 16.88 -19.25 11.15
CA LYS A 7 18.12 -18.61 10.62
C LYS A 7 17.85 -17.35 9.80
N ARG A 8 16.63 -17.21 9.28
CA ARG A 8 16.17 -16.06 8.47
C ARG A 8 15.27 -15.11 9.24
N ASP A 9 15.15 -15.29 10.56
CA ASP A 9 14.33 -14.40 11.40
C ASP A 9 14.87 -12.96 11.36
N HIS A 10 14.12 -12.08 10.74
CA HIS A 10 14.49 -10.67 10.59
C HIS A 10 14.65 -9.93 11.91
N ASN A 11 13.94 -10.34 12.98
CA ASN A 11 14.07 -9.76 14.31
C ASN A 11 15.44 -10.07 14.91
N LEU A 12 15.87 -11.33 14.77
CA LEU A 12 17.17 -11.76 15.26
C LEU A 12 18.29 -11.12 14.44
N LEU A 13 18.24 -11.29 13.13
CA LEU A 13 19.26 -10.79 12.21
C LEU A 13 19.36 -9.27 12.21
N GLY A 14 18.23 -8.58 12.21
CA GLY A 14 18.18 -7.12 12.21
C GLY A 14 18.82 -6.50 13.44
N ARG A 15 18.63 -7.09 14.60
CA ARG A 15 19.28 -6.66 15.86
C ARG A 15 20.76 -7.01 15.87
N GLN A 16 21.12 -8.24 15.52
CA GLN A 16 22.52 -8.69 15.48
C GLN A 16 23.38 -7.87 14.51
N LEU A 17 22.83 -7.55 13.35
CA LEU A 17 23.52 -6.79 12.31
C LEU A 17 23.45 -5.28 12.51
N GLY A 18 22.68 -4.80 13.50
CA GLY A 18 22.50 -3.38 13.78
C GLY A 18 21.71 -2.64 12.71
N PHE A 19 20.65 -3.25 12.19
CA PHE A 19 19.77 -2.61 11.22
C PHE A 19 18.67 -1.80 11.89
N PHE A 20 18.10 -2.29 12.97
CA PHE A 20 17.06 -1.58 13.73
C PHE A 20 17.07 -1.94 15.21
N THR A 21 16.41 -1.12 15.98
CA THR A 21 16.14 -1.34 17.41
C THR A 21 14.77 -0.79 17.79
N THR A 22 14.33 -1.06 19.00
CA THR A 22 13.10 -0.54 19.60
C THR A 22 13.43 0.16 20.92
N SER A 23 12.56 1.08 21.35
CA SER A 23 12.69 1.77 22.64
C SER A 23 11.32 1.90 23.30
N ASP A 24 11.23 1.58 24.58
CA ASP A 24 9.98 1.73 25.35
C ASP A 24 9.53 3.20 25.44
N LEU A 25 10.48 4.15 25.38
CA LEU A 25 10.17 5.58 25.37
C LEU A 25 9.53 6.06 24.06
N ILE A 26 9.80 5.37 22.95
CA ILE A 26 9.18 5.66 21.66
C ILE A 26 7.86 4.90 21.53
N GLY A 27 7.82 3.68 22.03
CA GLY A 27 6.65 2.82 22.02
C GLY A 27 6.71 1.64 21.06
N GLN A 28 5.82 0.70 21.27
CA GLN A 28 5.73 -0.52 20.45
C GLN A 28 5.27 -0.21 19.03
N GLY A 29 5.79 -0.98 18.07
CA GLY A 29 5.43 -0.81 16.65
C GLY A 29 6.04 0.43 15.98
N LEU A 30 6.99 1.09 16.65
CA LEU A 30 7.72 2.25 16.14
C LEU A 30 9.24 1.97 16.14
N PRO A 31 9.71 1.12 15.21
CA PRO A 31 11.13 0.74 15.17
C PRO A 31 12.01 1.93 14.77
N ILE A 32 13.21 1.97 15.35
CA ILE A 32 14.27 2.90 14.99
C ILE A 32 15.17 2.20 13.98
N LEU A 33 15.24 2.70 12.77
CA LEU A 33 16.22 2.25 11.79
C LEU A 33 17.59 2.84 12.16
N LEU A 34 18.55 1.98 12.45
CA LEU A 34 19.93 2.36 12.70
C LEU A 34 20.66 2.69 11.38
N PRO A 35 21.86 3.29 11.38
CA PRO A 35 22.51 3.77 10.16
C PRO A 35 22.59 2.77 9.02
N LYS A 36 22.85 1.49 9.31
CA LYS A 36 22.89 0.44 8.27
C LYS A 36 21.50 0.18 7.68
N GLY A 37 20.48 0.03 8.53
CA GLY A 37 19.10 -0.18 8.10
C GLY A 37 18.55 1.03 7.33
N ALA A 38 18.77 2.23 7.86
CA ALA A 38 18.39 3.46 7.19
C ALA A 38 19.05 3.60 5.80
N LYS A 39 20.32 3.17 5.67
CA LYS A 39 21.01 3.17 4.38
C LYS A 39 20.39 2.19 3.38
N VAL A 40 20.03 0.99 3.82
CA VAL A 40 19.35 0.00 2.96
C VAL A 40 18.00 0.54 2.48
N ILE A 41 17.19 1.08 3.39
CA ILE A 41 15.88 1.68 3.01
C ILE A 41 16.07 2.84 2.04
N GLN A 42 17.05 3.72 2.26
CA GLN A 42 17.34 4.82 1.34
C GLN A 42 17.71 4.34 -0.07
N LEU A 43 18.49 3.27 -0.17
CA LEU A 43 18.87 2.69 -1.48
C LEU A 43 17.66 2.07 -2.18
N LEU A 44 16.84 1.30 -1.45
CA LEU A 44 15.61 0.71 -1.98
C LEU A 44 14.62 1.79 -2.44
N GLN A 45 14.44 2.83 -1.65
CA GLN A 45 13.55 3.95 -1.98
C GLN A 45 14.00 4.65 -3.26
N ARG A 46 15.28 5.03 -3.36
CA ARG A 46 15.81 5.66 -4.58
C ARG A 46 15.65 4.76 -5.80
N PHE A 47 15.96 3.48 -5.64
CA PHE A 47 15.86 2.52 -6.72
C PHE A 47 14.41 2.40 -7.24
N VAL A 48 13.41 2.26 -6.35
CA VAL A 48 12.01 2.14 -6.78
C VAL A 48 11.52 3.44 -7.42
N GLU A 49 11.83 4.60 -6.84
CA GLU A 49 11.45 5.90 -7.39
C GLU A 49 12.03 6.12 -8.80
N ASP A 50 13.32 5.80 -9.00
CA ASP A 50 13.98 5.89 -10.31
C ASP A 50 13.35 4.94 -11.35
N GLU A 51 12.97 3.73 -10.95
CA GLU A 51 12.33 2.76 -11.84
C GLU A 51 10.88 3.14 -12.18
N GLU A 52 10.16 3.71 -11.26
CA GLU A 52 8.83 4.25 -11.48
C GLU A 52 8.87 5.45 -12.44
N GLU A 53 9.78 6.40 -12.23
CA GLU A 53 9.97 7.55 -13.11
C GLU A 53 10.28 7.12 -14.56
N LYS A 54 11.20 6.16 -14.75
CA LYS A 54 11.51 5.60 -16.09
C LYS A 54 10.29 5.00 -16.79
N ARG A 55 9.28 4.54 -16.03
CA ARG A 55 8.03 3.97 -16.53
C ARG A 55 6.90 4.99 -16.63
N GLY A 56 7.21 6.28 -16.48
CA GLY A 56 6.27 7.38 -16.64
C GLY A 56 5.36 7.62 -15.44
N TRP A 57 5.76 7.17 -14.25
CA TRP A 57 5.09 7.55 -13.03
C TRP A 57 5.49 8.96 -12.61
N LEU A 58 4.54 9.70 -12.05
CA LEU A 58 4.70 11.09 -11.63
C LEU A 58 4.70 11.14 -10.10
N LEU A 59 5.83 11.50 -9.54
CA LEU A 59 6.01 11.57 -8.09
C LEU A 59 5.12 12.65 -7.48
N THR A 60 4.38 12.28 -6.45
CA THR A 60 3.61 13.18 -5.59
C THR A 60 4.21 13.21 -4.18
N LYS A 61 3.92 14.26 -3.44
CA LYS A 61 4.17 14.37 -2.00
C LYS A 61 2.93 14.94 -1.34
N THR A 62 2.30 14.14 -0.51
CA THR A 62 1.05 14.48 0.14
C THR A 62 1.21 14.55 1.67
N PRO A 63 0.35 15.29 2.38
CA PRO A 63 0.41 15.41 3.82
C PRO A 63 0.27 14.08 4.55
N TYR A 64 0.83 13.98 5.75
CA TYR A 64 0.73 12.78 6.59
C TYR A 64 -0.58 12.68 7.36
N MET A 65 -1.38 13.75 7.38
CA MET A 65 -2.68 13.79 8.03
C MET A 65 -3.66 14.62 7.22
N ALA A 66 -4.94 14.36 7.42
CA ALA A 66 -6.05 15.12 6.87
C ALA A 66 -7.19 15.23 7.87
N LYS A 67 -8.16 16.12 7.59
CA LYS A 67 -9.43 16.17 8.31
C LYS A 67 -10.19 14.86 8.14
N SER A 68 -10.96 14.49 9.14
CA SER A 68 -11.83 13.30 9.11
C SER A 68 -12.74 13.26 7.88
N ASP A 69 -13.14 14.44 7.36
CA ASP A 69 -13.97 14.55 6.17
C ASP A 69 -13.42 13.85 4.93
N LEU A 70 -12.09 13.87 4.73
CA LEU A 70 -11.45 13.17 3.63
C LEU A 70 -11.66 11.65 3.73
N TYR A 71 -11.56 11.12 4.94
CA TYR A 71 -11.73 9.68 5.20
C TYR A 71 -13.20 9.26 5.21
N LYS A 72 -14.12 10.16 5.61
CA LYS A 72 -15.56 9.97 5.46
C LYS A 72 -15.97 9.91 3.98
N LEU A 73 -15.47 10.84 3.17
CA LEU A 73 -15.73 10.85 1.72
C LEU A 73 -15.26 9.56 1.02
N SER A 74 -14.15 8.98 1.47
CA SER A 74 -13.61 7.73 0.91
C SER A 74 -14.13 6.46 1.58
N GLY A 75 -15.05 6.57 2.56
CA GLY A 75 -15.64 5.45 3.29
C GLY A 75 -14.73 4.80 4.34
N HIS A 76 -13.48 5.26 4.47
CA HIS A 76 -12.54 4.66 5.42
C HIS A 76 -12.84 5.00 6.88
N TRP A 77 -13.48 6.14 7.14
CA TRP A 77 -13.81 6.56 8.50
C TRP A 77 -14.76 5.57 9.19
N ASP A 78 -15.78 5.13 8.49
CA ASP A 78 -16.82 4.27 9.05
C ASP A 78 -16.35 2.80 9.22
N HIS A 79 -15.39 2.35 8.40
CA HIS A 79 -14.95 0.96 8.38
C HIS A 79 -13.63 0.70 9.11
N TYR A 80 -12.77 1.73 9.28
CA TYR A 80 -11.39 1.55 9.75
C TYR A 80 -10.98 2.55 10.83
N GLN A 81 -11.92 3.27 11.46
CA GLN A 81 -11.61 4.31 12.45
C GLN A 81 -10.75 3.76 13.61
N ASP A 82 -11.04 2.55 14.10
CA ASP A 82 -10.29 1.91 15.19
C ASP A 82 -8.81 1.66 14.81
N GLY A 83 -8.54 1.46 13.52
CA GLY A 83 -7.19 1.28 12.97
C GLY A 83 -6.47 2.58 12.66
N MET A 84 -7.05 3.75 12.96
CA MET A 84 -6.47 5.05 12.66
C MET A 84 -6.00 5.76 13.94
N PHE A 85 -4.93 6.55 13.83
CA PHE A 85 -4.56 7.53 14.84
C PHE A 85 -5.36 8.80 14.64
N VAL A 86 -6.38 8.99 15.48
CA VAL A 86 -7.28 10.15 15.45
C VAL A 86 -6.76 11.23 16.38
N LEU A 87 -6.78 12.47 15.92
CA LEU A 87 -6.34 13.67 16.63
C LEU A 87 -7.54 14.59 16.82
N GLY A 88 -8.02 14.68 18.04
CA GLY A 88 -9.23 15.42 18.42
C GLY A 88 -10.41 14.49 18.77
N ASP A 89 -11.52 15.10 19.15
CA ASP A 89 -12.74 14.42 19.58
C ASP A 89 -13.95 15.04 18.85
N GLU A 90 -14.61 14.28 17.99
CA GLU A 90 -15.75 14.77 17.19
C GLU A 90 -16.90 15.35 18.04
N SER A 91 -16.99 14.97 19.31
CA SER A 91 -18.02 15.50 20.21
C SER A 91 -17.68 16.88 20.82
N LYS A 92 -16.42 17.32 20.71
CA LYS A 92 -15.91 18.52 21.38
C LYS A 92 -15.23 19.50 20.43
N ASP A 93 -14.61 18.99 19.38
CA ASP A 93 -13.76 19.76 18.48
C ASP A 93 -14.50 20.11 17.19
N SER A 94 -14.28 21.31 16.69
CA SER A 94 -14.83 21.75 15.41
C SER A 94 -14.17 21.08 14.21
N GLU A 95 -12.95 20.58 14.38
CA GLU A 95 -12.18 19.87 13.37
C GLU A 95 -11.44 18.70 14.01
N VAL A 96 -11.56 17.53 13.41
CA VAL A 96 -10.86 16.30 13.80
C VAL A 96 -9.97 15.86 12.65
N PHE A 97 -8.73 15.51 12.97
CA PHE A 97 -7.74 15.02 12.01
C PHE A 97 -7.42 13.56 12.28
N ALA A 98 -6.84 12.89 11.30
CA ALA A 98 -6.23 11.60 11.51
C ALA A 98 -4.93 11.47 10.71
N LEU A 99 -3.98 10.69 11.24
CA LEU A 99 -2.82 10.25 10.48
C LEU A 99 -3.25 9.29 9.38
N ARG A 100 -2.64 9.39 8.21
CA ARG A 100 -3.04 8.61 7.05
C ARG A 100 -2.68 7.13 7.17
N PRO A 101 -3.64 6.21 7.07
CA PRO A 101 -3.38 4.77 6.98
C PRO A 101 -3.11 4.30 5.55
N MET A 102 -3.37 5.14 4.54
CA MET A 102 -3.16 4.94 3.10
C MET A 102 -3.02 6.29 2.39
N THR A 103 -2.54 6.28 1.15
CA THR A 103 -2.32 7.51 0.34
C THR A 103 -3.43 7.79 -0.67
N CYS A 104 -4.28 6.78 -0.97
CA CYS A 104 -5.32 6.86 -2.01
C CYS A 104 -6.12 8.17 -2.01
N PRO A 105 -6.78 8.59 -0.90
CA PRO A 105 -7.62 9.78 -0.92
C PRO A 105 -6.84 11.05 -1.24
N PHE A 106 -5.58 11.13 -0.81
CA PHE A 106 -4.72 12.30 -1.05
C PHE A 106 -4.32 12.42 -2.53
N GLN A 107 -3.95 11.33 -3.18
CA GLN A 107 -3.62 11.35 -4.60
C GLN A 107 -4.85 11.61 -5.47
N TYR A 108 -6.04 11.19 -5.04
CA TYR A 108 -7.29 11.57 -5.72
C TYR A 108 -7.58 13.07 -5.59
N GLN A 109 -7.29 13.71 -4.46
CA GLN A 109 -7.37 15.16 -4.33
C GLN A 109 -6.34 15.87 -5.23
N ALA A 110 -5.13 15.33 -5.36
CA ALA A 110 -4.15 15.85 -6.32
C ALA A 110 -4.66 15.71 -7.77
N TYR A 111 -5.30 14.61 -8.11
CA TYR A 111 -5.94 14.44 -9.42
C TYR A 111 -7.05 15.47 -9.66
N LEU A 112 -7.90 15.71 -8.68
CA LEU A 112 -9.03 16.65 -8.74
C LEU A 112 -8.62 18.12 -8.69
N SER A 113 -7.35 18.45 -8.46
CA SER A 113 -6.85 19.84 -8.35
C SER A 113 -7.08 20.68 -9.60
N LYS A 114 -7.27 20.06 -10.76
CA LYS A 114 -7.64 20.72 -12.03
C LYS A 114 -8.61 19.87 -12.83
N LYS A 115 -9.38 20.51 -13.71
CA LYS A 115 -10.13 19.80 -14.74
C LYS A 115 -9.18 19.11 -15.71
N ARG A 116 -9.48 17.85 -16.05
CA ARG A 116 -8.64 17.03 -16.93
C ARG A 116 -9.42 16.54 -18.13
N SER A 117 -8.71 16.37 -19.23
CA SER A 117 -9.24 15.72 -20.43
C SER A 117 -8.95 14.21 -20.37
N TYR A 118 -9.84 13.40 -20.93
CA TYR A 118 -9.58 11.97 -21.14
C TYR A 118 -8.29 11.71 -21.96
N ARG A 119 -7.84 12.69 -22.74
CA ARG A 119 -6.59 12.60 -23.51
C ARG A 119 -5.32 12.67 -22.63
N GLU A 120 -5.45 13.08 -21.37
CA GLU A 120 -4.36 13.07 -20.39
C GLU A 120 -4.16 11.69 -19.74
N LEU A 121 -5.08 10.73 -20.03
CA LEU A 121 -5.03 9.38 -19.47
C LEU A 121 -4.23 8.42 -20.37
N PRO A 122 -3.51 7.45 -19.85
CA PRO A 122 -3.42 7.11 -18.43
C PRO A 122 -2.55 8.10 -17.65
N LEU A 123 -2.95 8.41 -16.42
CA LEU A 123 -2.16 9.20 -15.49
C LEU A 123 -1.74 8.34 -14.32
N ARG A 124 -0.44 8.27 -14.05
CA ARG A 124 0.16 7.43 -13.02
C ARG A 124 0.78 8.31 -11.96
N TYR A 125 0.25 8.29 -10.74
CA TYR A 125 0.86 8.94 -9.58
C TYR A 125 1.51 7.92 -8.69
N ASN A 126 2.73 8.20 -8.22
CA ASN A 126 3.40 7.43 -7.19
C ASN A 126 3.80 8.30 -6.01
N GLU A 127 4.02 7.67 -4.88
CA GLU A 127 4.59 8.29 -3.69
C GLU A 127 5.26 7.22 -2.83
N THR A 128 6.50 7.46 -2.42
CA THR A 128 7.08 6.73 -1.29
C THR A 128 6.50 7.34 -0.03
N SER A 129 5.47 6.66 0.51
CA SER A 129 4.57 7.16 1.53
C SER A 129 4.88 6.59 2.90
N THR A 130 4.98 7.44 3.91
CA THR A 130 4.91 7.02 5.31
C THR A 130 3.46 6.95 5.75
N LEU A 131 3.05 5.80 6.25
CA LEU A 131 1.71 5.47 6.69
C LEU A 131 1.69 5.11 8.17
N PHE A 132 0.51 5.25 8.78
CA PHE A 132 0.30 5.04 10.22
C PHE A 132 -0.94 4.18 10.44
N ARG A 133 -0.79 3.10 11.22
CA ARG A 133 -1.91 2.24 11.61
C ARG A 133 -1.87 1.98 13.10
N ASN A 134 -3.00 2.16 13.76
CA ASN A 134 -3.14 1.92 15.20
C ASN A 134 -3.30 0.41 15.48
N GLU A 135 -2.23 -0.33 15.18
CA GLU A 135 -2.20 -1.78 15.38
C GLU A 135 -2.28 -2.15 16.86
N ALA A 136 -3.06 -3.17 17.18
CA ALA A 136 -3.14 -3.70 18.53
C ALA A 136 -1.80 -4.33 18.97
N SER A 137 -1.50 -4.28 20.26
CA SER A 137 -0.20 -4.73 20.77
C SER A 137 0.12 -6.20 20.47
N GLY A 138 -0.89 -7.06 20.43
CA GLY A 138 -0.75 -8.50 20.13
C GLY A 138 -0.55 -8.83 18.64
N GLU A 139 -0.76 -7.86 17.75
CA GLU A 139 -0.64 -8.07 16.31
C GLU A 139 0.72 -7.62 15.75
N MET A 140 1.44 -6.81 16.50
CA MET A 140 2.72 -6.25 16.04
C MET A 140 3.82 -7.30 16.01
N HIS A 141 4.57 -7.33 14.91
CA HIS A 141 5.65 -8.29 14.70
C HIS A 141 6.83 -7.68 13.94
N GLY A 142 7.91 -7.39 14.66
CA GLY A 142 9.19 -6.91 14.12
C GLY A 142 9.06 -5.69 13.21
N LEU A 143 9.46 -5.85 11.95
CA LEU A 143 9.26 -4.87 10.87
C LEU A 143 8.10 -5.24 9.94
N ILE A 144 7.46 -6.42 10.13
CA ILE A 144 6.41 -6.92 9.23
C ILE A 144 5.07 -6.24 9.54
N ARG A 145 4.75 -6.06 10.84
CA ARG A 145 3.52 -5.38 11.27
C ARG A 145 3.84 -4.35 12.34
N VAL A 146 3.74 -3.10 11.98
CA VAL A 146 4.20 -1.93 12.75
C VAL A 146 3.17 -0.81 12.68
N ARG A 147 3.28 0.18 13.57
CA ARG A 147 2.39 1.34 13.61
C ARG A 147 2.78 2.45 12.63
N GLN A 148 4.05 2.48 12.22
CA GLN A 148 4.55 3.38 11.20
C GLN A 148 5.42 2.61 10.23
N PHE A 149 5.15 2.75 8.94
CA PHE A 149 5.90 2.09 7.87
C PHE A 149 5.92 2.95 6.60
N THR A 150 6.81 2.62 5.70
CA THR A 150 6.93 3.29 4.39
C THR A 150 6.73 2.27 3.28
N ILE A 151 5.89 2.62 2.32
CA ILE A 151 5.66 1.82 1.10
C ILE A 151 5.83 2.69 -0.14
N SER A 152 6.19 2.11 -1.27
CA SER A 152 5.96 2.71 -2.57
C SER A 152 4.53 2.39 -2.99
N GLU A 153 3.73 3.40 -3.17
CA GLU A 153 2.30 3.30 -3.47
C GLU A 153 1.98 4.13 -4.70
N GLY A 154 1.18 3.60 -5.59
CA GLY A 154 0.79 4.30 -6.80
C GLY A 154 -0.69 4.14 -7.14
N HIS A 155 -1.25 5.17 -7.78
CA HIS A 155 -2.63 5.19 -8.25
C HIS A 155 -2.68 5.54 -9.73
N LEU A 156 -3.40 4.71 -10.47
CA LEU A 156 -3.61 4.83 -11.89
C LEU A 156 -5.01 5.37 -12.18
N MET A 157 -5.07 6.46 -12.91
CA MET A 157 -6.29 6.96 -13.52
C MET A 157 -6.22 6.63 -15.01
N CYS A 158 -7.06 5.71 -15.46
CA CYS A 158 -7.06 5.23 -16.83
C CYS A 158 -8.48 5.00 -17.37
N LEU A 159 -8.61 4.91 -18.68
CA LEU A 159 -9.84 4.47 -19.33
C LEU A 159 -9.99 2.96 -19.22
N PRO A 160 -11.23 2.40 -19.25
CA PRO A 160 -11.43 0.95 -19.27
C PRO A 160 -10.63 0.24 -20.38
N SER A 161 -10.52 0.86 -21.56
CA SER A 161 -9.72 0.35 -22.66
C SER A 161 -8.20 0.33 -22.45
N GLN A 162 -7.71 1.00 -21.41
CA GLN A 162 -6.29 1.04 -21.04
C GLN A 162 -5.97 0.10 -19.87
N LEU A 163 -6.99 -0.43 -19.19
CA LEU A 163 -6.85 -1.19 -17.95
C LEU A 163 -5.91 -2.38 -18.08
N GLU A 164 -6.06 -3.18 -19.13
CA GLU A 164 -5.22 -4.36 -19.36
C GLU A 164 -3.74 -4.00 -19.46
N GLN A 165 -3.42 -2.99 -20.27
CA GLN A 165 -2.03 -2.55 -20.45
C GLN A 165 -1.45 -1.96 -19.17
N GLU A 166 -2.22 -1.18 -18.44
CA GLU A 166 -1.78 -0.57 -17.18
C GLU A 166 -1.55 -1.61 -16.09
N PHE A 167 -2.47 -2.57 -15.96
CA PHE A 167 -2.31 -3.68 -15.03
C PHE A 167 -1.07 -4.53 -15.34
N LYS A 168 -0.87 -4.87 -16.61
CA LYS A 168 0.33 -5.57 -17.08
C LYS A 168 1.59 -4.81 -16.71
N SER A 169 1.63 -3.51 -16.93
CA SER A 169 2.79 -2.67 -16.61
C SER A 169 3.09 -2.64 -15.10
N CYS A 170 2.07 -2.60 -14.25
CA CYS A 170 2.23 -2.71 -12.79
C CYS A 170 2.81 -4.06 -12.39
N LEU A 171 2.28 -5.14 -12.96
CA LEU A 171 2.76 -6.49 -12.69
C LEU A 171 4.21 -6.69 -13.15
N GLU A 172 4.56 -6.20 -14.34
CA GLU A 172 5.93 -6.23 -14.84
C GLU A 172 6.90 -5.47 -13.93
N LEU A 173 6.49 -4.33 -13.38
CA LEU A 173 7.28 -3.60 -12.40
C LEU A 173 7.47 -4.41 -11.11
N ALA A 174 6.41 -5.00 -10.57
CA ALA A 174 6.47 -5.83 -9.37
C ALA A 174 7.40 -7.05 -9.57
N ILE A 175 7.27 -7.75 -10.69
CA ILE A 175 8.14 -8.87 -11.05
C ILE A 175 9.60 -8.41 -11.18
N TYR A 176 9.84 -7.28 -11.82
CA TYR A 176 11.18 -6.71 -11.98
C TYR A 176 11.82 -6.41 -10.61
N MET A 177 11.07 -5.81 -9.70
CA MET A 177 11.53 -5.51 -8.34
C MET A 177 11.88 -6.79 -7.58
N LEU A 178 10.99 -7.78 -7.59
CA LEU A 178 11.21 -9.06 -6.91
C LEU A 178 12.39 -9.83 -7.47
N LYS A 179 12.58 -9.85 -8.81
CA LYS A 179 13.74 -10.45 -9.45
C LYS A 179 15.04 -9.75 -9.07
N THR A 180 15.03 -8.43 -9.04
CA THR A 180 16.21 -7.63 -8.66
C THR A 180 16.64 -7.89 -7.22
N LEU A 181 15.66 -8.14 -6.33
CA LEU A 181 15.91 -8.46 -4.92
C LEU A 181 16.18 -9.96 -4.68
N GLY A 182 16.10 -10.80 -5.71
CA GLY A 182 16.29 -12.25 -5.59
C GLY A 182 15.18 -12.98 -4.84
N LEU A 183 13.96 -12.43 -4.86
CA LEU A 183 12.79 -12.94 -4.14
C LEU A 183 11.76 -13.60 -5.06
N TYR A 184 11.97 -13.59 -6.37
CA TYR A 184 10.94 -13.98 -7.33
C TYR A 184 10.63 -15.49 -7.33
N GLU A 185 11.60 -16.34 -7.01
CA GLU A 185 11.43 -17.81 -7.00
C GLU A 185 10.42 -18.29 -5.93
N ASP A 186 10.19 -17.48 -4.89
CA ASP A 186 9.25 -17.79 -3.81
C ASP A 186 7.87 -17.10 -3.99
N VAL A 187 7.59 -16.55 -5.19
CA VAL A 187 6.35 -15.81 -5.45
C VAL A 187 5.22 -16.75 -5.87
N SER A 188 4.07 -16.62 -5.24
CA SER A 188 2.80 -17.17 -5.70
C SER A 188 1.80 -16.05 -5.99
N TYR A 189 0.87 -16.30 -6.88
CA TYR A 189 -0.16 -15.34 -7.24
C TYR A 189 -1.51 -15.80 -6.71
N ARG A 190 -2.25 -14.88 -6.11
CA ARG A 190 -3.61 -15.13 -5.65
C ARG A 190 -4.53 -14.05 -6.18
N PHE A 191 -5.62 -14.46 -6.82
CA PHE A 191 -6.70 -13.59 -7.23
C PHE A 191 -7.80 -13.61 -6.19
N SER A 192 -7.85 -12.58 -5.35
CA SER A 192 -8.88 -12.43 -4.33
C SER A 192 -10.18 -11.93 -4.98
N GLN A 193 -11.28 -12.59 -4.64
CA GLN A 193 -12.61 -12.23 -5.12
C GLN A 193 -13.46 -11.68 -3.98
N TRP A 194 -14.51 -10.93 -4.35
CA TRP A 194 -15.51 -10.52 -3.37
C TRP A 194 -16.34 -11.72 -2.90
N ASP A 195 -16.78 -11.67 -1.64
CA ASP A 195 -17.64 -12.71 -1.09
C ASP A 195 -19.12 -12.30 -1.22
N PRO A 196 -19.92 -12.96 -2.09
CA PRO A 196 -21.34 -12.65 -2.25
C PRO A 196 -22.18 -12.92 -0.98
N ASN A 197 -21.65 -13.64 -0.01
CA ASN A 197 -22.32 -13.93 1.26
C ASN A 197 -22.05 -12.88 2.35
N ASP A 198 -21.05 -12.02 2.15
CA ASP A 198 -20.66 -10.96 3.11
C ASP A 198 -20.68 -9.57 2.43
N ARG A 199 -21.85 -9.23 1.89
CA ARG A 199 -22.04 -8.02 1.06
C ARG A 199 -21.74 -6.70 1.77
N ASP A 200 -21.95 -6.65 3.08
CA ASP A 200 -21.78 -5.43 3.88
C ASP A 200 -20.33 -4.96 3.93
N LYS A 201 -19.39 -5.83 3.59
CA LYS A 201 -17.96 -5.49 3.47
C LYS A 201 -17.61 -4.71 2.20
N TYR A 202 -18.46 -4.75 1.19
CA TYR A 202 -18.09 -4.30 -0.15
C TYR A 202 -18.97 -3.13 -0.59
N ILE A 203 -18.32 -2.07 -1.06
CA ILE A 203 -18.99 -0.89 -1.62
C ILE A 203 -19.27 -1.16 -3.10
N GLY A 204 -20.48 -0.84 -3.57
CA GLY A 204 -20.90 -1.06 -4.94
C GLY A 204 -21.97 -2.15 -5.06
N THR A 205 -22.32 -2.51 -6.30
CA THR A 205 -23.31 -3.55 -6.58
C THR A 205 -22.64 -4.88 -6.94
N PRO A 206 -23.34 -6.03 -6.76
CA PRO A 206 -22.83 -7.33 -7.20
C PRO A 206 -22.41 -7.34 -8.68
N GLU A 207 -23.20 -6.71 -9.53
CA GLU A 207 -22.92 -6.66 -10.97
C GLU A 207 -21.63 -5.92 -11.29
N GLN A 208 -21.33 -4.84 -10.56
CA GLN A 208 -20.07 -4.10 -10.69
C GLN A 208 -18.87 -4.95 -10.27
N TRP A 209 -19.01 -5.72 -9.18
CA TRP A 209 -17.97 -6.62 -8.73
C TRP A 209 -17.72 -7.77 -9.70
N ASP A 210 -18.79 -8.41 -10.16
CA ASP A 210 -18.71 -9.52 -11.12
C ASP A 210 -18.08 -9.07 -12.45
N GLU A 211 -18.47 -7.88 -12.94
CA GLU A 211 -17.87 -7.30 -14.15
C GLU A 211 -16.38 -7.01 -13.97
N ALA A 212 -16.02 -6.34 -12.87
CA ALA A 212 -14.62 -5.99 -12.58
C ALA A 212 -13.74 -7.24 -12.43
N GLN A 213 -14.21 -8.24 -11.67
CA GLN A 213 -13.49 -9.50 -11.48
C GLN A 213 -13.38 -10.29 -12.77
N GLY A 214 -14.45 -10.35 -13.56
CA GLY A 214 -14.42 -11.02 -14.87
C GLY A 214 -13.42 -10.39 -15.84
N ILE A 215 -13.25 -9.07 -15.82
CA ILE A 215 -12.22 -8.37 -16.59
C ILE A 215 -10.83 -8.73 -16.07
N MET A 216 -10.61 -8.64 -14.76
CA MET A 216 -9.31 -8.93 -14.16
C MET A 216 -8.87 -10.38 -14.36
N GLN A 217 -9.79 -11.34 -14.24
CA GLN A 217 -9.50 -12.75 -14.47
C GLN A 217 -9.05 -12.99 -15.92
N LYS A 218 -9.75 -12.42 -16.89
CA LYS A 218 -9.33 -12.50 -18.31
C LYS A 218 -7.94 -11.94 -18.55
N ILE A 219 -7.59 -10.85 -17.85
CA ILE A 219 -6.25 -10.27 -17.94
C ILE A 219 -5.19 -11.24 -17.39
N LEU A 220 -5.44 -11.84 -16.21
CA LEU A 220 -4.53 -12.81 -15.60
C LEU A 220 -4.33 -14.05 -16.49
N ASP A 221 -5.41 -14.58 -17.06
CA ASP A 221 -5.38 -15.70 -18.00
C ASP A 221 -4.58 -15.36 -19.26
N HIS A 222 -4.78 -14.16 -19.80
CA HIS A 222 -4.07 -13.67 -21.00
C HIS A 222 -2.56 -13.48 -20.76
N LEU A 223 -2.17 -13.15 -19.52
CA LEU A 223 -0.78 -13.05 -19.11
C LEU A 223 -0.13 -14.41 -18.84
N GLY A 224 -0.90 -15.49 -18.86
CA GLY A 224 -0.42 -16.85 -18.63
C GLY A 224 0.13 -17.08 -17.22
N LEU A 225 -0.41 -16.38 -16.22
CA LEU A 225 -0.01 -16.53 -14.84
C LEU A 225 -0.69 -17.76 -14.23
N ASP A 226 0.09 -18.50 -13.44
CA ASP A 226 -0.42 -19.53 -12.55
C ASP A 226 -0.84 -18.87 -11.23
N TYR A 227 -2.14 -18.81 -10.95
CA TYR A 227 -2.71 -18.13 -9.80
C TYR A 227 -3.80 -18.97 -9.14
N GLU A 228 -3.93 -18.79 -7.84
CA GLU A 228 -5.03 -19.36 -7.04
C GLU A 228 -6.18 -18.35 -6.92
N ILE A 229 -7.42 -18.84 -6.92
CA ILE A 229 -8.62 -18.05 -6.62
C ILE A 229 -8.94 -18.19 -5.13
N GLY A 230 -9.19 -17.05 -4.42
CA GLY A 230 -9.51 -17.11 -3.00
C GLY A 230 -10.08 -15.84 -2.41
#